data_6936ec39a73443180f3c45d3fe0e00a6
#
_entry.id   6936ec39a73443180f3c45d3fe0e00a6
#
_cell.length_a   1.000
_cell.length_b   1.000
_cell.length_c   1.000
_cell.angle_alpha   90.00
_cell.angle_beta   90.00
_cell.angle_gamma   90.00
#
_symmetry.space_group_name_H-M   'P 1'
#
loop_
_entity.id
_entity.type
_entity.pdbx_description
1 polymer ?
#
loop_
_entity_poly.entity_id
_entity_poly.type
_entity_poly.pdbx_seq_one_letter_code
_entity_poly.pdbx_strand_id
1 'polypeptide(L)'
;MRLYDDLTSWWPLLSAPEDYKEEAEFYARQLREHCATPPRTLLELGSGGGNNAFHMKSAFELTLVDKSPGMVDVSRRLNPECEHAVGDMRTVRLGRQFDCVFVHDAIVYMTTEADLRLAIETAALHCADGGAVLLAPDHVKETFRCGTDHGGHDGEERSLRYLEWSWDPVASDTTCVTDYAYVLRERDGSVEVVHDRHIEGLFPRETWLQIISAAGLEPHVVRFDHSDLEPGSYEIFVGRKRPA
;
A
#
# COMPACT_ATOMS: atom_id res chain seq x y z
N MET A 1 10.74 -7.65 9.10
CA MET A 1 10.90 -7.69 7.62
C MET A 1 12.06 -6.77 7.30
N ARG A 2 13.12 -7.35 6.77
CA ARG A 2 14.40 -6.65 6.56
C ARG A 2 14.24 -5.43 5.65
N LEU A 3 13.38 -5.54 4.63
CA LEU A 3 13.13 -4.46 3.68
C LEU A 3 12.73 -3.15 4.36
N TYR A 4 11.86 -3.20 5.35
CA TYR A 4 11.34 -2.03 6.06
C TYR A 4 12.12 -1.66 7.32
N ASP A 5 13.17 -2.42 7.66
CA ASP A 5 14.04 -2.20 8.81
C ASP A 5 15.46 -1.82 8.37
N ASP A 6 16.32 -2.76 8.13
CA ASP A 6 17.75 -2.55 7.84
C ASP A 6 18.06 -2.32 6.34
N LEU A 7 17.12 -2.60 5.43
CA LEU A 7 17.29 -2.40 3.99
C LEU A 7 16.59 -1.15 3.43
N THR A 8 16.01 -0.29 4.27
CA THR A 8 15.25 0.89 3.81
C THR A 8 16.03 1.81 2.87
N SER A 9 17.36 1.87 3.02
CA SER A 9 18.21 2.66 2.12
C SER A 9 18.32 2.10 0.69
N TRP A 10 17.89 0.85 0.46
CA TRP A 10 17.83 0.20 -0.84
C TRP A 10 16.46 0.35 -1.51
N TRP A 11 15.47 0.85 -0.78
CA TRP A 11 14.09 1.02 -1.27
C TRP A 11 14.01 1.69 -2.65
N PRO A 12 14.72 2.82 -2.93
CA PRO A 12 14.61 3.47 -4.23
C PRO A 12 15.12 2.63 -5.41
N LEU A 13 15.88 1.57 -5.14
CA LEU A 13 16.38 0.61 -6.15
C LEU A 13 15.53 -0.65 -6.25
N LEU A 14 14.69 -0.90 -5.25
CA LEU A 14 13.69 -1.96 -5.30
C LEU A 14 12.44 -1.48 -6.04
N SER A 15 12.00 -0.27 -5.73
CA SER A 15 10.69 0.25 -6.06
C SER A 15 10.86 1.75 -6.40
N ALA A 16 10.92 2.05 -7.70
CA ALA A 16 11.15 3.42 -8.17
C ALA A 16 9.81 4.17 -8.28
N PRO A 17 9.77 5.50 -8.01
CA PRO A 17 8.54 6.27 -8.15
C PRO A 17 7.89 6.17 -9.54
N GLU A 18 8.70 6.01 -10.60
CA GLU A 18 8.26 5.92 -11.98
C GLU A 18 7.32 4.74 -12.23
N ASP A 19 7.48 3.65 -11.48
CA ASP A 19 6.70 2.42 -11.60
C ASP A 19 5.25 2.61 -11.11
N TYR A 20 4.99 3.65 -10.29
CA TYR A 20 3.72 3.90 -9.60
C TYR A 20 2.78 4.88 -10.32
N LYS A 21 3.18 5.40 -11.47
CA LYS A 21 2.42 6.48 -12.12
C LYS A 21 1.01 6.07 -12.51
N GLU A 22 0.87 4.92 -13.18
CA GLU A 22 -0.42 4.46 -13.71
C GLU A 22 -1.41 4.19 -12.59
N GLU A 23 -0.98 3.47 -11.55
CA GLU A 23 -1.82 3.15 -10.42
C GLU A 23 -2.19 4.40 -9.60
N ALA A 24 -1.25 5.31 -9.34
CA ALA A 24 -1.51 6.54 -8.62
C ALA A 24 -2.53 7.43 -9.32
N GLU A 25 -2.46 7.53 -10.66
CA GLU A 25 -3.46 8.24 -11.48
C GLU A 25 -4.83 7.57 -11.40
N PHE A 26 -4.86 6.23 -11.41
CA PHE A 26 -6.09 5.48 -11.25
C PHE A 26 -6.70 5.67 -9.86
N TYR A 27 -5.91 5.51 -8.78
CA TYR A 27 -6.40 5.69 -7.41
C TYR A 27 -6.88 7.12 -7.14
N ALA A 28 -6.15 8.12 -7.61
CA ALA A 28 -6.57 9.52 -7.48
C ALA A 28 -7.92 9.79 -8.18
N ARG A 29 -8.16 9.16 -9.32
CA ARG A 29 -9.45 9.25 -10.02
C ARG A 29 -10.55 8.56 -9.21
N GLN A 30 -10.31 7.34 -8.73
CA GLN A 30 -11.29 6.59 -7.94
C GLN A 30 -11.67 7.33 -6.65
N LEU A 31 -10.72 7.89 -5.94
CA LEU A 31 -10.99 8.72 -4.76
C LEU A 31 -11.90 9.90 -5.08
N ARG A 32 -11.63 10.62 -6.19
CA ARG A 32 -12.47 11.76 -6.60
C ARG A 32 -13.88 11.35 -7.00
N GLU A 33 -14.04 10.25 -7.71
CA GLU A 33 -15.34 9.76 -8.19
C GLU A 33 -16.24 9.28 -7.05
N HIS A 34 -15.66 8.85 -5.93
CA HIS A 34 -16.40 8.32 -4.78
C HIS A 34 -16.62 9.35 -3.66
N CYS A 35 -16.03 10.54 -3.73
CA CYS A 35 -16.32 11.63 -2.80
C CYS A 35 -17.56 12.42 -3.22
N ALA A 36 -18.34 12.91 -2.25
CA ALA A 36 -19.52 13.73 -2.50
C ALA A 36 -19.16 15.12 -3.05
N THR A 37 -17.99 15.63 -2.71
CA THR A 37 -17.44 16.91 -3.19
C THR A 37 -15.98 16.73 -3.61
N PRO A 38 -15.42 17.60 -4.47
CA PRO A 38 -14.03 17.50 -4.89
C PRO A 38 -13.07 17.48 -3.67
N PRO A 39 -12.34 16.37 -3.46
CA PRO A 39 -11.46 16.23 -2.31
C PRO A 39 -10.18 17.07 -2.46
N ARG A 40 -9.65 17.57 -1.33
CA ARG A 40 -8.41 18.34 -1.26
C ARG A 40 -7.36 17.66 -0.42
N THR A 41 -7.75 17.02 0.68
CA THR A 41 -6.85 16.42 1.67
C THR A 41 -6.87 14.89 1.55
N LEU A 42 -5.69 14.27 1.61
CA LEU A 42 -5.53 12.82 1.54
C LEU A 42 -4.59 12.35 2.65
N LEU A 43 -5.04 11.38 3.43
CA LEU A 43 -4.22 10.60 4.35
C LEU A 43 -3.81 9.29 3.70
N GLU A 44 -2.53 9.00 3.61
CA GLU A 44 -2.02 7.69 3.21
C GLU A 44 -1.49 6.95 4.45
N LEU A 45 -2.02 5.75 4.71
CA LEU A 45 -1.62 4.87 5.80
C LEU A 45 -0.80 3.69 5.24
N GLY A 46 0.41 3.49 5.77
CA GLY A 46 1.37 2.55 5.20
C GLY A 46 2.03 3.10 3.94
N SER A 47 2.41 4.38 3.97
CA SER A 47 2.90 5.10 2.79
C SER A 47 4.27 4.62 2.27
N GLY A 48 4.98 3.77 3.03
CA GLY A 48 6.29 3.30 2.63
C GLY A 48 7.25 4.42 2.26
N GLY A 49 7.93 4.30 1.11
CA GLY A 49 8.82 5.32 0.55
C GLY A 49 8.11 6.51 -0.09
N GLY A 50 6.77 6.52 -0.15
CA GLY A 50 5.98 7.64 -0.68
C GLY A 50 5.89 7.68 -2.20
N ASN A 51 5.97 6.55 -2.88
CA ASN A 51 5.98 6.48 -4.35
C ASN A 51 4.64 6.91 -4.96
N ASN A 52 3.51 6.42 -4.43
CA ASN A 52 2.18 6.88 -4.83
C ASN A 52 2.00 8.38 -4.53
N ALA A 53 2.42 8.82 -3.33
CA ALA A 53 2.35 10.22 -2.93
C ALA A 53 3.12 11.15 -3.89
N PHE A 54 4.25 10.70 -4.45
CA PHE A 54 5.02 11.46 -5.43
C PHE A 54 4.19 11.89 -6.64
N HIS A 55 3.27 11.04 -7.11
CA HIS A 55 2.38 11.37 -8.22
C HIS A 55 1.08 12.07 -7.77
N MET A 56 0.62 11.82 -6.54
CA MET A 56 -0.63 12.38 -6.03
C MET A 56 -0.50 13.78 -5.43
N LYS A 57 0.70 14.21 -5.00
CA LYS A 57 0.94 15.48 -4.30
C LYS A 57 0.62 16.74 -5.11
N SER A 58 0.52 16.64 -6.42
CA SER A 58 0.03 17.75 -7.26
C SER A 58 -1.51 17.92 -7.20
N ALA A 59 -2.20 16.92 -6.72
CA ALA A 59 -3.66 16.79 -6.73
C ALA A 59 -4.28 16.89 -5.34
N PHE A 60 -3.50 16.60 -4.29
CA PHE A 60 -3.96 16.56 -2.89
C PHE A 60 -2.92 17.17 -1.96
N GLU A 61 -3.39 17.71 -0.84
CA GLU A 61 -2.60 18.00 0.34
C GLU A 61 -2.43 16.69 1.12
N LEU A 62 -1.21 16.12 1.11
CA LEU A 62 -0.94 14.77 1.61
C LEU A 62 -0.39 14.77 3.03
N THR A 63 -0.90 13.84 3.82
CA THR A 63 -0.31 13.39 5.08
C THR A 63 0.04 11.92 4.97
N LEU A 64 1.32 11.58 5.17
CA LEU A 64 1.87 10.25 4.96
C LEU A 64 2.24 9.61 6.30
N VAL A 65 1.71 8.43 6.55
CA VAL A 65 1.95 7.68 7.79
C VAL A 65 2.52 6.32 7.46
N ASP A 66 3.66 6.00 8.05
CA ASP A 66 4.22 4.66 7.99
C ASP A 66 4.70 4.21 9.36
N LYS A 67 4.70 2.89 9.61
CA LYS A 67 5.17 2.30 10.86
C LYS A 67 6.69 2.33 10.99
N SER A 68 7.41 2.25 9.85
CA SER A 68 8.87 2.26 9.78
C SER A 68 9.41 3.69 9.77
N PRO A 69 10.18 4.11 10.78
CA PRO A 69 10.86 5.42 10.74
C PRO A 69 11.79 5.56 9.54
N GLY A 70 12.46 4.47 9.12
CA GLY A 70 13.35 4.46 7.96
C GLY A 70 12.61 4.74 6.66
N MET A 71 11.42 4.14 6.47
CA MET A 71 10.57 4.42 5.31
C MET A 71 10.04 5.85 5.32
N VAL A 72 9.64 6.36 6.48
CA VAL A 72 9.25 7.78 6.64
C VAL A 72 10.39 8.71 6.25
N ASP A 73 11.64 8.38 6.57
CA ASP A 73 12.80 9.18 6.17
C ASP A 73 13.10 9.08 4.66
N VAL A 74 12.85 7.94 4.02
CA VAL A 74 12.89 7.81 2.55
C VAL A 74 11.82 8.70 1.93
N SER A 75 10.58 8.59 2.40
CA SER A 75 9.45 9.37 1.91
C SER A 75 9.64 10.88 2.06
N ARG A 76 10.22 11.35 3.18
CA ARG A 76 10.53 12.79 3.38
C ARG A 76 11.53 13.33 2.37
N ARG A 77 12.48 12.51 1.94
CA ARG A 77 13.45 12.94 0.90
C ARG A 77 12.78 13.06 -0.46
N LEU A 78 11.84 12.16 -0.78
CA LEU A 78 11.11 12.14 -2.03
C LEU A 78 9.99 13.20 -2.09
N ASN A 79 9.31 13.43 -0.95
CA ASN A 79 8.12 14.28 -0.85
C ASN A 79 8.27 15.28 0.31
N PRO A 80 9.27 16.21 0.26
CA PRO A 80 9.55 17.12 1.38
C PRO A 80 8.40 18.10 1.68
N GLU A 81 7.51 18.34 0.73
CA GLU A 81 6.32 19.18 0.87
C GLU A 81 5.15 18.55 1.60
N CYS A 82 5.16 17.20 1.75
CA CYS A 82 4.10 16.46 2.43
C CYS A 82 4.31 16.44 3.95
N GLU A 83 3.24 16.29 4.72
CA GLU A 83 3.33 15.99 6.14
C GLU A 83 3.66 14.50 6.34
N HIS A 84 4.51 14.20 7.34
CA HIS A 84 4.90 12.83 7.64
C HIS A 84 4.79 12.53 9.13
N ALA A 85 4.25 11.36 9.48
CA ALA A 85 4.21 10.85 10.84
C ALA A 85 4.60 9.36 10.89
N VAL A 86 5.25 8.96 11.98
CA VAL A 86 5.46 7.53 12.29
C VAL A 86 4.24 7.02 13.04
N GLY A 87 3.63 5.93 12.56
CA GLY A 87 2.45 5.35 13.20
C GLY A 87 2.01 4.04 12.60
N ASP A 88 1.36 3.21 13.41
CA ASP A 88 0.75 1.96 12.96
C ASP A 88 -0.67 2.24 12.46
N MET A 89 -1.00 1.80 11.24
CA MET A 89 -2.31 2.02 10.60
C MET A 89 -3.49 1.46 11.42
N ARG A 90 -3.25 0.50 12.33
CA ARG A 90 -4.29 -0.04 13.21
C ARG A 90 -4.66 0.92 14.35
N THR A 91 -3.73 1.77 14.78
CA THR A 91 -3.86 2.50 16.04
C THR A 91 -3.56 3.98 15.97
N VAL A 92 -3.01 4.49 14.89
CA VAL A 92 -2.68 5.92 14.76
C VAL A 92 -3.93 6.79 14.91
N ARG A 93 -3.80 7.91 15.63
CA ARG A 93 -4.87 8.89 15.85
C ARG A 93 -4.30 10.30 15.67
N LEU A 94 -4.58 10.91 14.49
CA LEU A 94 -4.07 12.22 14.12
C LEU A 94 -4.92 13.39 14.64
N GLY A 95 -6.09 13.09 15.24
CA GLY A 95 -6.99 14.11 15.82
C GLY A 95 -7.69 14.99 14.78
N ARG A 96 -7.66 14.62 13.50
CA ARG A 96 -8.34 15.32 12.40
C ARG A 96 -8.84 14.33 11.35
N GLN A 97 -9.72 14.80 10.48
CA GLN A 97 -10.25 14.06 9.34
C GLN A 97 -9.72 14.61 8.02
N PHE A 98 -9.80 13.79 6.98
CA PHE A 98 -9.36 14.06 5.62
C PHE A 98 -10.49 13.75 4.65
N ASP A 99 -10.53 14.41 3.51
CA ASP A 99 -11.53 14.13 2.48
C ASP A 99 -11.38 12.71 1.94
N CYS A 100 -10.13 12.22 1.85
CA CYS A 100 -9.82 10.86 1.43
C CYS A 100 -8.84 10.18 2.40
N VAL A 101 -8.95 8.86 2.48
CA VAL A 101 -7.94 7.99 3.10
C VAL A 101 -7.54 6.91 2.11
N PHE A 102 -6.26 6.66 1.98
CA PHE A 102 -5.68 5.68 1.07
C PHE A 102 -4.80 4.69 1.83
N VAL A 103 -4.96 3.41 1.54
CA VAL A 103 -4.10 2.34 2.04
C VAL A 103 -3.78 1.42 0.86
N HIS A 104 -2.53 1.44 0.43
CA HIS A 104 -2.03 0.60 -0.65
C HIS A 104 -1.49 -0.73 -0.10
N ASP A 105 -0.65 -1.42 -0.77
CA ASP A 105 -0.07 -2.74 -0.48
C ASP A 105 0.19 -3.04 1.00
N ALA A 106 0.57 -2.04 1.79
CA ALA A 106 0.83 -2.22 3.22
C ALA A 106 -0.35 -2.83 4.01
N ILE A 107 -1.58 -2.82 3.47
CA ILE A 107 -2.74 -3.44 4.09
C ILE A 107 -2.65 -4.97 4.12
N VAL A 108 -1.85 -5.60 3.25
CA VAL A 108 -1.67 -7.06 3.22
C VAL A 108 -0.94 -7.56 4.47
N TYR A 109 -0.21 -6.70 5.18
CA TYR A 109 0.42 -7.09 6.46
C TYR A 109 -0.57 -7.22 7.62
N MET A 110 -1.84 -6.99 7.39
CA MET A 110 -2.92 -7.35 8.31
C MET A 110 -3.24 -8.84 8.12
N THR A 111 -2.56 -9.72 8.83
CA THR A 111 -2.65 -11.19 8.65
C THR A 111 -3.83 -11.83 9.37
N THR A 112 -4.57 -11.06 10.18
CA THR A 112 -5.78 -11.49 10.87
C THR A 112 -6.94 -10.57 10.55
N GLU A 113 -8.18 -11.10 10.57
CA GLU A 113 -9.38 -10.26 10.41
C GLU A 113 -9.47 -9.16 11.49
N ALA A 114 -8.97 -9.42 12.69
CA ALA A 114 -8.93 -8.43 13.76
C ALA A 114 -8.01 -7.25 13.42
N ASP A 115 -6.83 -7.52 12.89
CA ASP A 115 -5.90 -6.47 12.45
C ASP A 115 -6.45 -5.71 11.24
N LEU A 116 -7.00 -6.42 10.25
CA LEU A 116 -7.64 -5.82 9.07
C LEU A 116 -8.79 -4.89 9.49
N ARG A 117 -9.63 -5.33 10.43
CA ARG A 117 -10.71 -4.52 10.98
C ARG A 117 -10.18 -3.25 11.64
N LEU A 118 -9.16 -3.35 12.49
CA LEU A 118 -8.56 -2.19 13.16
C LEU A 118 -7.98 -1.18 12.16
N ALA A 119 -7.35 -1.64 11.10
CA ALA A 119 -6.81 -0.78 10.04
C ALA A 119 -7.94 -0.04 9.29
N ILE A 120 -9.00 -0.76 8.90
CA ILE A 120 -10.15 -0.19 8.19
C ILE A 120 -10.95 0.77 9.10
N GLU A 121 -11.16 0.43 10.38
CA GLU A 121 -11.81 1.32 11.36
C GLU A 121 -10.98 2.61 11.58
N THR A 122 -9.65 2.49 11.62
CA THR A 122 -8.76 3.65 11.70
C THR A 122 -8.87 4.52 10.45
N ALA A 123 -8.90 3.93 9.27
CA ALA A 123 -9.11 4.66 8.02
C ALA A 123 -10.48 5.37 7.99
N ALA A 124 -11.56 4.66 8.38
CA ALA A 124 -12.92 5.23 8.46
C ALA A 124 -13.04 6.37 9.49
N LEU A 125 -12.32 6.28 10.61
CA LEU A 125 -12.27 7.34 11.63
C LEU A 125 -11.65 8.63 11.08
N HIS A 126 -10.60 8.50 10.27
CA HIS A 126 -9.90 9.64 9.67
C HIS A 126 -10.56 10.16 8.39
N CYS A 127 -11.52 9.44 7.82
CA CYS A 127 -12.28 9.90 6.67
C CYS A 127 -13.39 10.87 7.11
N ALA A 128 -13.52 12.01 6.44
CA ALA A 128 -14.59 12.96 6.66
C ALA A 128 -15.93 12.45 6.09
N ASP A 129 -17.04 12.97 6.60
CA ASP A 129 -18.36 12.68 6.05
C ASP A 129 -18.45 13.13 4.58
N GLY A 130 -18.98 12.28 3.71
CA GLY A 130 -18.98 12.49 2.27
C GLY A 130 -17.66 12.14 1.57
N GLY A 131 -16.66 11.68 2.32
CA GLY A 131 -15.35 11.28 1.82
C GLY A 131 -15.28 9.82 1.38
N ALA A 132 -14.08 9.39 0.96
CA ALA A 132 -13.83 8.04 0.50
C ALA A 132 -12.56 7.43 1.13
N VAL A 133 -12.62 6.13 1.41
CA VAL A 133 -11.48 5.29 1.82
C VAL A 133 -11.18 4.33 0.68
N LEU A 134 -9.97 4.34 0.14
CA LEU A 134 -9.51 3.40 -0.87
C LEU A 134 -8.51 2.43 -0.24
N LEU A 135 -8.77 1.14 -0.43
CA LEU A 135 -7.95 0.03 0.04
C LEU A 135 -7.51 -0.79 -1.18
N ALA A 136 -6.23 -0.88 -1.42
CA ALA A 136 -5.65 -1.55 -2.58
C ALA A 136 -4.68 -2.66 -2.12
N PRO A 137 -5.20 -3.84 -1.73
CA PRO A 137 -4.35 -5.00 -1.44
C PRO A 137 -3.79 -5.58 -2.74
N ASP A 138 -2.59 -6.15 -2.71
CA ASP A 138 -2.00 -6.84 -3.87
C ASP A 138 -2.90 -7.96 -4.38
N HIS A 139 -3.53 -8.69 -3.45
CA HIS A 139 -4.38 -9.83 -3.77
C HIS A 139 -5.58 -9.96 -2.85
N VAL A 140 -6.64 -10.52 -3.40
CA VAL A 140 -7.70 -11.18 -2.64
C VAL A 140 -7.66 -12.68 -2.92
N LYS A 141 -8.33 -13.49 -2.11
CA LYS A 141 -8.29 -14.96 -2.25
C LYS A 141 -8.75 -15.44 -3.64
N GLU A 142 -9.67 -14.71 -4.25
CA GLU A 142 -10.20 -15.03 -5.58
C GLU A 142 -9.23 -14.72 -6.72
N THR A 143 -8.36 -13.74 -6.56
CA THR A 143 -7.41 -13.31 -7.61
C THR A 143 -6.00 -13.86 -7.40
N PHE A 144 -5.65 -14.27 -6.18
CA PHE A 144 -4.31 -14.79 -5.86
C PHE A 144 -3.91 -15.96 -6.75
N ARG A 145 -2.69 -15.91 -7.25
CA ARG A 145 -2.03 -17.00 -7.98
C ARG A 145 -0.59 -17.14 -7.47
N CYS A 146 -0.19 -18.38 -7.21
CA CYS A 146 1.22 -18.66 -6.93
C CYS A 146 2.06 -18.29 -8.16
N GLY A 147 3.17 -17.60 -7.94
CA GLY A 147 4.00 -17.13 -9.04
C GLY A 147 5.35 -16.63 -8.60
N THR A 148 6.14 -16.22 -9.58
CA THR A 148 7.42 -15.54 -9.36
C THR A 148 7.45 -14.26 -10.16
N ASP A 149 8.07 -13.24 -9.59
CA ASP A 149 8.38 -11.99 -10.27
C ASP A 149 9.84 -11.58 -9.99
N HIS A 150 10.36 -10.62 -10.73
CA HIS A 150 11.71 -10.13 -10.59
C HIS A 150 11.84 -8.70 -11.11
N GLY A 151 12.78 -7.95 -10.55
CA GLY A 151 13.00 -6.57 -10.96
C GLY A 151 14.21 -5.95 -10.29
N GLY A 152 14.15 -4.63 -10.16
CA GLY A 152 15.16 -3.80 -9.52
C GLY A 152 15.90 -2.87 -10.47
N HIS A 153 16.54 -1.85 -9.91
CA HIS A 153 17.12 -0.72 -10.63
C HIS A 153 18.62 -0.58 -10.40
N ASP A 154 19.27 0.12 -11.32
CA ASP A 154 20.65 0.57 -11.21
C ASP A 154 20.69 2.04 -10.75
N GLY A 155 21.37 2.29 -9.63
CA GLY A 155 21.72 3.63 -9.19
C GLY A 155 23.17 4.00 -9.54
N GLU A 156 23.60 5.22 -9.20
CA GLU A 156 24.94 5.71 -9.51
C GLU A 156 26.06 4.92 -8.79
N GLU A 157 25.80 4.51 -7.57
CA GLU A 157 26.83 3.86 -6.72
C GLU A 157 26.51 2.41 -6.40
N ARG A 158 25.27 1.97 -6.51
CA ARG A 158 24.84 0.62 -6.17
C ARG A 158 23.63 0.21 -6.98
N SER A 159 23.40 -1.10 -7.07
CA SER A 159 22.31 -1.70 -7.83
C SER A 159 21.63 -2.79 -7.02
N LEU A 160 20.34 -2.95 -7.23
CA LEU A 160 19.55 -4.02 -6.65
C LEU A 160 18.87 -4.84 -7.74
N ARG A 161 18.82 -6.15 -7.54
CA ARG A 161 17.91 -7.05 -8.26
C ARG A 161 17.19 -7.91 -7.25
N TYR A 162 15.94 -8.27 -7.52
CA TYR A 162 15.19 -9.20 -6.69
C TYR A 162 14.56 -10.30 -7.52
N LEU A 163 14.37 -11.45 -6.86
CA LEU A 163 13.41 -12.48 -7.21
C LEU A 163 12.36 -12.51 -6.10
N GLU A 164 11.12 -12.44 -6.49
CA GLU A 164 9.96 -12.67 -5.65
C GLU A 164 9.34 -14.02 -5.97
N TRP A 165 8.90 -14.73 -4.93
CA TRP A 165 8.15 -15.97 -5.06
C TRP A 165 7.00 -15.99 -4.07
N SER A 166 5.76 -15.82 -4.60
CA SER A 166 4.54 -15.84 -3.82
C SER A 166 3.84 -17.18 -3.91
N TRP A 167 3.39 -17.72 -2.78
CA TRP A 167 2.75 -19.02 -2.67
C TRP A 167 1.86 -19.12 -1.43
N ASP A 168 0.84 -20.00 -1.49
CA ASP A 168 -0.09 -20.27 -0.38
C ASP A 168 0.19 -21.67 0.17
N PRO A 169 0.79 -21.78 1.37
CA PRO A 169 1.11 -23.08 1.99
C PRO A 169 -0.13 -23.79 2.54
N VAL A 170 -1.18 -23.05 2.89
CA VAL A 170 -2.37 -23.60 3.56
C VAL A 170 -3.64 -22.92 3.02
N ALA A 171 -4.17 -23.42 1.92
CA ALA A 171 -5.31 -22.81 1.23
C ALA A 171 -6.58 -22.59 2.08
N SER A 172 -6.66 -23.19 3.28
CA SER A 172 -7.80 -23.06 4.19
C SER A 172 -7.65 -21.91 5.19
N ASP A 173 -6.47 -21.31 5.32
CA ASP A 173 -6.26 -20.14 6.19
C ASP A 173 -6.42 -18.80 5.44
N THR A 174 -6.02 -17.71 6.03
CA THR A 174 -6.17 -16.34 5.51
C THR A 174 -4.82 -15.68 5.28
N THR A 175 -3.77 -16.46 4.98
CA THR A 175 -2.44 -15.93 4.74
C THR A 175 -1.79 -16.55 3.51
N CYS A 176 -0.90 -15.81 2.87
CA CYS A 176 0.07 -16.32 1.91
C CYS A 176 1.49 -15.93 2.31
N VAL A 177 2.45 -16.46 1.61
CA VAL A 177 3.87 -16.22 1.86
C VAL A 177 4.49 -15.65 0.60
N THR A 178 5.30 -14.61 0.77
CA THR A 178 6.16 -14.08 -0.28
C THR A 178 7.61 -14.14 0.18
N ASP A 179 8.42 -14.94 -0.51
CA ASP A 179 9.87 -15.05 -0.29
C ASP A 179 10.60 -14.15 -1.28
N TYR A 180 11.44 -13.25 -0.78
CA TYR A 180 12.31 -12.40 -1.58
C TYR A 180 13.76 -12.85 -1.48
N ALA A 181 14.45 -12.85 -2.62
CA ALA A 181 15.90 -12.92 -2.70
C ALA A 181 16.43 -11.63 -3.30
N TYR A 182 16.96 -10.73 -2.48
CA TYR A 182 17.58 -9.48 -2.93
C TYR A 182 19.06 -9.73 -3.23
N VAL A 183 19.51 -9.30 -4.40
CA VAL A 183 20.92 -9.26 -4.78
C VAL A 183 21.36 -7.80 -4.78
N LEU A 184 22.16 -7.44 -3.79
CA LEU A 184 22.63 -6.08 -3.51
C LEU A 184 24.06 -5.95 -3.99
N ARG A 185 24.33 -5.02 -4.91
CA ARG A 185 25.68 -4.75 -5.42
C ARG A 185 26.11 -3.34 -5.05
N GLU A 186 27.20 -3.21 -4.33
CA GLU A 186 27.81 -1.94 -3.97
C GLU A 186 28.78 -1.44 -5.08
N ARG A 187 29.21 -0.18 -4.97
CA ARG A 187 30.10 0.49 -5.94
C ARG A 187 31.43 -0.22 -6.12
N ASP A 188 31.99 -0.81 -5.08
CA ASP A 188 33.26 -1.54 -5.12
C ASP A 188 33.16 -2.93 -5.79
N GLY A 189 31.95 -3.30 -6.24
CA GLY A 189 31.63 -4.57 -6.87
C GLY A 189 31.32 -5.71 -5.89
N SER A 190 31.35 -5.46 -4.60
CA SER A 190 30.90 -6.44 -3.62
C SER A 190 29.40 -6.73 -3.80
N VAL A 191 29.04 -8.00 -3.58
CA VAL A 191 27.66 -8.49 -3.75
C VAL A 191 27.22 -9.21 -2.48
N GLU A 192 26.07 -8.84 -1.97
CA GLU A 192 25.37 -9.54 -0.89
C GLU A 192 24.04 -10.11 -1.41
N VAL A 193 23.67 -11.31 -0.95
CA VAL A 193 22.36 -11.89 -1.20
C VAL A 193 21.60 -11.96 0.11
N VAL A 194 20.42 -11.36 0.15
CA VAL A 194 19.57 -11.27 1.33
C VAL A 194 18.27 -11.99 1.07
N HIS A 195 17.89 -12.90 1.96
CA HIS A 195 16.55 -13.49 1.98
C HIS A 195 15.67 -12.73 2.98
N ASP A 196 14.46 -12.38 2.56
CA ASP A 196 13.41 -11.83 3.42
C ASP A 196 12.10 -12.58 3.14
N ARG A 197 11.38 -12.95 4.19
CA ARG A 197 10.08 -13.63 4.09
C ARG A 197 8.98 -12.72 4.62
N HIS A 198 7.98 -12.51 3.82
CA HIS A 198 6.77 -11.79 4.18
C HIS A 198 5.61 -12.77 4.38
N ILE A 199 4.81 -12.56 5.42
CA ILE A 199 3.54 -13.22 5.64
C ILE A 199 2.47 -12.17 5.41
N GLU A 200 1.56 -12.46 4.51
CA GLU A 200 0.57 -11.50 4.02
C GLU A 200 -0.84 -12.04 4.21
N GLY A 201 -1.77 -11.15 4.51
CA GLY A 201 -3.19 -11.47 4.64
C GLY A 201 -3.81 -11.77 3.28
N LEU A 202 -4.45 -12.91 3.16
CA LEU A 202 -5.13 -13.36 1.96
C LEU A 202 -6.60 -13.65 2.28
N PHE A 203 -7.39 -12.58 2.34
CA PHE A 203 -8.81 -12.66 2.69
C PHE A 203 -9.69 -12.78 1.46
N PRO A 204 -10.83 -13.53 1.58
CA PRO A 204 -11.87 -13.51 0.55
C PRO A 204 -12.45 -12.09 0.38
N ARG A 205 -12.85 -11.75 -0.85
CA ARG A 205 -13.52 -10.47 -1.18
C ARG A 205 -14.68 -10.16 -0.23
N GLU A 206 -15.46 -11.16 0.12
CA GLU A 206 -16.60 -11.03 1.03
C GLU A 206 -16.17 -10.51 2.42
N THR A 207 -15.03 -10.96 2.94
CA THR A 207 -14.48 -10.49 4.23
C THR A 207 -14.17 -8.99 4.17
N TRP A 208 -13.56 -8.50 3.08
CA TRP A 208 -13.31 -7.08 2.87
C TRP A 208 -14.60 -6.27 2.90
N LEU A 209 -15.61 -6.68 2.12
CA LEU A 209 -16.90 -6.00 2.03
C LEU A 209 -17.61 -5.93 3.38
N GLN A 210 -17.58 -7.02 4.14
CA GLN A 210 -18.20 -7.08 5.48
C GLN A 210 -17.49 -6.15 6.47
N ILE A 211 -16.15 -6.12 6.48
CA ILE A 211 -15.39 -5.27 7.40
C ILE A 211 -15.56 -3.79 7.04
N ILE A 212 -15.51 -3.43 5.76
CA ILE A 212 -15.75 -2.06 5.30
C ILE A 212 -17.15 -1.59 5.69
N SER A 213 -18.15 -2.43 5.46
CA SER A 213 -19.54 -2.12 5.85
C SER A 213 -19.69 -1.96 7.36
N ALA A 214 -19.05 -2.85 8.15
CA ALA A 214 -19.07 -2.80 9.62
C ALA A 214 -18.37 -1.53 10.17
N ALA A 215 -17.41 -0.98 9.45
CA ALA A 215 -16.75 0.30 9.79
C ALA A 215 -17.61 1.54 9.43
N GLY A 216 -18.86 1.35 8.96
CA GLY A 216 -19.78 2.44 8.63
C GLY A 216 -19.57 3.05 7.24
N LEU A 217 -18.86 2.36 6.36
CA LEU A 217 -18.62 2.76 4.98
C LEU A 217 -19.52 1.95 4.02
N GLU A 218 -19.93 2.55 2.91
CA GLU A 218 -20.60 1.85 1.82
C GLU A 218 -19.54 1.24 0.89
N PRO A 219 -19.42 -0.12 0.81
CA PRO A 219 -18.35 -0.77 0.08
C PRO A 219 -18.63 -0.87 -1.41
N HIS A 220 -17.61 -0.63 -2.22
CA HIS A 220 -17.59 -0.84 -3.66
C HIS A 220 -16.34 -1.62 -4.04
N VAL A 221 -16.46 -2.58 -4.98
CA VAL A 221 -15.33 -3.26 -5.61
C VAL A 221 -15.09 -2.59 -6.96
N VAL A 222 -13.85 -2.21 -7.21
CA VAL A 222 -13.43 -1.61 -8.47
C VAL A 222 -12.32 -2.47 -9.07
N ARG A 223 -12.48 -2.86 -10.33
CA ARG A 223 -11.42 -3.55 -11.08
C ARG A 223 -10.42 -2.54 -11.60
N PHE A 224 -9.17 -2.91 -11.54
CA PHE A 224 -8.10 -2.15 -12.13
C PHE A 224 -7.35 -3.00 -13.15
N ASP A 225 -7.47 -2.64 -14.41
CA ASP A 225 -6.75 -3.26 -15.51
C ASP A 225 -5.44 -2.49 -15.71
N HIS A 226 -4.41 -2.83 -14.92
CA HIS A 226 -3.08 -2.27 -15.02
C HIS A 226 -2.38 -2.81 -16.29
N SER A 227 -1.58 -1.96 -16.97
CA SER A 227 -0.94 -2.33 -18.24
C SER A 227 -0.02 -3.55 -18.16
N ASP A 228 0.58 -3.79 -16.99
CA ASP A 228 1.53 -4.89 -16.75
C ASP A 228 0.88 -6.15 -16.16
N LEU A 229 -0.44 -6.12 -15.91
CA LEU A 229 -1.16 -7.22 -15.28
C LEU A 229 -2.19 -7.85 -16.22
N GLU A 230 -2.54 -9.10 -15.97
CA GLU A 230 -3.64 -9.73 -16.69
C GLU A 230 -4.97 -9.02 -16.37
N PRO A 231 -5.80 -8.68 -17.38
CA PRO A 231 -7.07 -8.01 -17.15
C PRO A 231 -7.97 -8.76 -16.15
N GLY A 232 -8.47 -8.03 -15.14
CA GLY A 232 -9.33 -8.58 -14.09
C GLY A 232 -8.59 -9.33 -12.98
N SER A 233 -7.25 -9.32 -12.95
CA SER A 233 -6.45 -9.94 -11.88
C SER A 233 -6.34 -9.04 -10.64
N TYR A 234 -6.60 -7.75 -10.76
CA TYR A 234 -6.41 -6.79 -9.68
C TYR A 234 -7.72 -6.10 -9.30
N GLU A 235 -8.02 -6.09 -8.01
CA GLU A 235 -9.23 -5.49 -7.45
C GLU A 235 -8.88 -4.60 -6.27
N ILE A 236 -9.53 -3.44 -6.22
CA ILE A 236 -9.45 -2.52 -5.09
C ILE A 236 -10.82 -2.36 -4.45
N PHE A 237 -10.84 -1.88 -3.23
CA PHE A 237 -12.06 -1.59 -2.48
C PHE A 237 -12.17 -0.10 -2.21
N VAL A 238 -13.34 0.46 -2.45
CA VAL A 238 -13.63 1.85 -2.08
C VAL A 238 -14.81 1.85 -1.12
N GLY A 239 -14.56 2.37 0.09
CA GLY A 239 -15.59 2.61 1.09
C GLY A 239 -16.01 4.07 1.08
N ARG A 240 -17.29 4.36 0.75
CA ARG A 240 -17.83 5.73 0.79
C ARG A 240 -18.39 6.03 2.16
N LYS A 241 -17.99 7.16 2.74
CA LYS A 241 -18.59 7.65 3.96
C LYS A 241 -19.80 8.54 3.63
N ARG A 242 -20.97 8.19 4.17
CA ARG A 242 -22.18 8.97 3.89
C ARG A 242 -22.02 10.40 4.41
N PRO A 243 -22.54 11.40 3.70
CA PRO A 243 -22.70 12.75 4.25
C PRO A 243 -23.52 12.72 5.54
N ALA A 244 -23.18 13.61 6.50
CA ALA A 244 -23.94 13.78 7.75
C ALA A 244 -25.37 14.30 7.49
#